data_a1754acc3bdba0eb298737d9188accd0
#
_entry.id   a1754acc3bdba0eb298737d9188accd0
#
_cell.length_a   1.000
_cell.length_b   1.000
_cell.length_c   1.000
_cell.angle_alpha   90.00
_cell.angle_beta   90.00
_cell.angle_gamma   90.00
#
_symmetry.space_group_name_H-M   'P 1'
#
loop_
_entity.id
_entity.type
_entity.pdbx_description
1 polymer ?
#
loop_
_entity_poly.entity_id
_entity_poly.type
_entity_poly.pdbx_seq_one_letter_code
_entity_poly.pdbx_strand_id
1 'polypeptide(L)'
;FVEFDGSELEEKRDGKLVWHLTADKILVDPDSGKVYFVKPTGTFVSDDGVQLTITADQGIVDRNGKTIELKAPLEAHTDQGDSLQTDGSVYYNMDTREITGGKVVITRADRTDLSADSFTANAALNAVTLTGHARITKGE
;
A
#
# COMPACT_ATOMS: atom_id res chain seq x y z
N PHE A 1 -20.61 14.66 -3.36
CA PHE A 1 -20.05 13.32 -3.62
C PHE A 1 -21.02 12.46 -4.41
N VAL A 2 -20.46 11.66 -5.30
CA VAL A 2 -21.20 10.60 -5.97
C VAL A 2 -20.81 9.28 -5.31
N GLU A 3 -21.78 8.49 -4.91
CA GLU A 3 -21.56 7.25 -4.15
C GLU A 3 -21.84 6.04 -5.06
N PHE A 4 -20.95 5.04 -4.96
CA PHE A 4 -21.09 3.75 -5.64
C PHE A 4 -20.99 2.63 -4.61
N ASP A 5 -21.88 1.64 -4.71
CA ASP A 5 -21.82 0.45 -3.86
C ASP A 5 -21.05 -0.65 -4.59
N GLY A 6 -20.05 -1.22 -3.89
CA GLY A 6 -19.32 -2.39 -4.37
C GLY A 6 -18.59 -2.15 -5.69
N SER A 7 -17.55 -1.33 -5.69
CA SER A 7 -16.84 -1.01 -6.91
C SER A 7 -15.35 -1.30 -6.77
N GLU A 8 -14.67 -1.33 -7.91
CA GLU A 8 -13.24 -1.59 -7.97
C GLU A 8 -12.58 -0.62 -8.94
N LEU A 9 -11.28 -0.40 -8.71
CA LEU A 9 -10.43 0.40 -9.55
C LEU A 9 -9.11 -0.32 -9.74
N GLU A 10 -8.57 -0.31 -10.95
CA GLU A 10 -7.30 -0.98 -11.22
C GLU A 10 -6.49 -0.25 -12.28
N GLU A 11 -5.20 -0.55 -12.30
CA GLU A 11 -4.29 -0.11 -13.36
C GLU A 11 -3.56 -1.31 -13.91
N LYS A 12 -3.49 -1.38 -15.25
CA LYS A 12 -2.68 -2.36 -15.98
C LYS A 12 -1.67 -1.64 -16.86
N ARG A 13 -0.48 -2.24 -16.98
CA ARG A 13 0.55 -1.80 -17.92
C ARG A 13 1.00 -3.00 -18.73
N ASP A 14 0.96 -2.88 -20.05
CA ASP A 14 1.32 -3.97 -20.98
C ASP A 14 0.55 -5.26 -20.68
N GLY A 15 -0.74 -5.12 -20.34
CA GLY A 15 -1.63 -6.24 -20.03
C GLY A 15 -1.45 -6.85 -18.65
N LYS A 16 -0.51 -6.33 -17.85
CA LYS A 16 -0.25 -6.85 -16.50
C LYS A 16 -0.83 -5.93 -15.44
N LEU A 17 -1.41 -6.53 -14.41
CA LEU A 17 -1.94 -5.80 -13.27
C LEU A 17 -0.81 -5.13 -12.50
N VAL A 18 -0.93 -3.82 -12.25
CA VAL A 18 -0.01 -3.05 -11.42
C VAL A 18 -0.57 -2.88 -10.02
N TRP A 19 -1.84 -2.50 -9.92
CA TRP A 19 -2.55 -2.43 -8.66
C TRP A 19 -4.05 -2.58 -8.88
N HIS A 20 -4.75 -2.96 -7.81
CA HIS A 20 -6.19 -3.20 -7.81
C HIS A 20 -6.74 -2.84 -6.43
N LEU A 21 -7.80 -2.03 -6.40
CA LEU A 21 -8.49 -1.66 -5.16
C LEU A 21 -9.94 -2.08 -5.25
N THR A 22 -10.43 -2.74 -4.19
CA THR A 22 -11.85 -2.99 -3.99
C THR A 22 -12.28 -2.35 -2.67
N ALA A 23 -13.56 -2.03 -2.54
CA ALA A 23 -14.10 -1.44 -1.32
C ALA A 23 -15.60 -1.70 -1.20
N ASP A 24 -16.11 -1.53 0.02
CA ASP A 24 -17.55 -1.62 0.29
C ASP A 24 -18.29 -0.45 -0.36
N LYS A 25 -17.67 0.73 -0.35
CA LYS A 25 -18.18 1.96 -0.91
C LYS A 25 -17.11 2.78 -1.56
N ILE A 26 -17.49 3.49 -2.63
CA ILE A 26 -16.62 4.46 -3.28
C ILE A 26 -17.37 5.79 -3.36
N LEU A 27 -16.71 6.86 -2.97
CA LEU A 27 -17.20 8.23 -3.03
C LEU A 27 -16.29 9.02 -3.97
N VAL A 28 -16.87 9.64 -5.00
CA VAL A 28 -16.11 10.47 -5.91
C VAL A 28 -16.42 11.93 -5.63
N ASP A 29 -15.38 12.74 -5.41
CA ASP A 29 -15.48 14.17 -5.32
C ASP A 29 -15.42 14.75 -6.73
N PRO A 30 -16.54 15.29 -7.27
CA PRO A 30 -16.56 15.78 -8.65
C PRO A 30 -15.67 17.01 -8.85
N ASP A 31 -15.40 17.78 -7.80
CA ASP A 31 -14.59 19.00 -7.93
C ASP A 31 -13.09 18.68 -8.02
N SER A 32 -12.59 17.81 -7.17
CA SER A 32 -11.18 17.45 -7.14
C SER A 32 -10.85 16.21 -7.99
N GLY A 33 -11.86 15.39 -8.30
CA GLY A 33 -11.66 14.10 -8.96
C GLY A 33 -11.06 13.03 -8.05
N LYS A 34 -10.88 13.32 -6.76
CA LYS A 34 -10.39 12.32 -5.80
C LYS A 34 -11.45 11.26 -5.55
N VAL A 35 -10.99 10.03 -5.37
CA VAL A 35 -11.85 8.88 -5.10
C VAL A 35 -11.56 8.37 -3.70
N TYR A 36 -12.59 8.31 -2.88
CA TYR A 36 -12.51 7.88 -1.48
C TYR A 36 -13.08 6.47 -1.37
N PHE A 37 -12.31 5.57 -0.75
CA PHE A 37 -12.67 4.16 -0.59
C PHE A 37 -12.94 3.88 0.88
N VAL A 38 -14.07 3.24 1.17
CA VAL A 38 -14.43 2.81 2.53
C VAL A 38 -14.03 1.35 2.70
N LYS A 39 -13.17 1.07 3.65
CA LYS A 39 -12.62 -0.26 3.95
C LYS A 39 -12.05 -0.95 2.72
N PRO A 40 -11.05 -0.33 2.07
CA PRO A 40 -10.47 -0.89 0.86
C PRO A 40 -9.59 -2.10 1.15
N THR A 41 -9.53 -2.98 0.15
CA THR A 41 -8.48 -3.99 0.01
C THR A 41 -7.71 -3.66 -1.25
N GLY A 42 -6.42 -3.40 -1.11
CA GLY A 42 -5.53 -3.09 -2.23
C GLY A 42 -4.57 -4.23 -2.50
N THR A 43 -4.37 -4.54 -3.77
CA THR A 43 -3.34 -5.47 -4.23
C THR A 43 -2.38 -4.69 -5.10
N PHE A 44 -1.10 -4.73 -4.75
CA PHE A 44 -0.02 -4.05 -5.45
C PHE A 44 0.95 -5.11 -5.95
N VAL A 45 1.30 -5.05 -7.23
CA VAL A 45 2.12 -6.09 -7.86
C VAL A 45 3.48 -5.49 -8.22
N SER A 46 4.55 -6.16 -7.78
CA SER A 46 5.91 -5.76 -8.11
C SER A 46 6.31 -6.20 -9.52
N ASP A 47 7.46 -5.71 -10.00
CA ASP A 47 7.98 -6.07 -11.32
C ASP A 47 8.25 -7.57 -11.46
N ASP A 48 8.64 -8.23 -10.36
CA ASP A 48 8.89 -9.68 -10.35
C ASP A 48 7.64 -10.51 -10.01
N GLY A 49 6.46 -9.88 -9.95
CA GLY A 49 5.19 -10.58 -9.81
C GLY A 49 4.76 -10.85 -8.37
N VAL A 50 5.51 -10.38 -7.37
CA VAL A 50 5.11 -10.51 -5.96
C VAL A 50 3.91 -9.61 -5.69
N GLN A 51 2.91 -10.13 -5.00
CA GLN A 51 1.69 -9.40 -4.67
C GLN A 51 1.70 -8.99 -3.20
N LEU A 52 1.54 -7.69 -2.96
CA LEU A 52 1.32 -7.11 -1.64
C LEU A 52 -0.16 -6.79 -1.49
N THR A 53 -0.80 -7.38 -0.49
CA THR A 53 -2.20 -7.09 -0.16
C THR A 53 -2.25 -6.21 1.08
N ILE A 54 -2.95 -5.09 0.97
CA ILE A 54 -3.15 -4.14 2.08
C ILE A 54 -4.64 -3.98 2.30
N THR A 55 -5.09 -4.27 3.54
CA THR A 55 -6.43 -3.93 3.99
C THR A 55 -6.34 -2.72 4.90
N ALA A 56 -7.19 -1.74 4.69
CA ALA A 56 -7.13 -0.47 5.41
C ALA A 56 -8.53 -0.02 5.82
N ASP A 57 -8.59 0.98 6.70
CA ASP A 57 -9.86 1.58 7.11
C ASP A 57 -10.42 2.50 6.02
N GLN A 58 -9.55 3.28 5.41
CA GLN A 58 -9.92 4.21 4.34
C GLN A 58 -8.82 4.27 3.29
N GLY A 59 -9.20 4.64 2.07
CA GLY A 59 -8.25 4.89 0.99
C GLY A 59 -8.64 6.12 0.20
N ILE A 60 -7.65 6.81 -0.37
CA ILE A 60 -7.86 7.96 -1.24
C ILE A 60 -7.00 7.77 -2.48
N VAL A 61 -7.64 7.77 -3.64
CA VAL A 61 -6.95 7.76 -4.93
C VAL A 61 -6.99 9.16 -5.50
N ASP A 62 -5.82 9.74 -5.72
CA ASP A 62 -5.65 11.04 -6.37
C ASP A 62 -4.93 10.82 -7.68
N ARG A 63 -5.69 10.79 -8.78
CA ARG A 63 -5.12 10.56 -10.13
C ARG A 63 -4.29 11.74 -10.62
N ASN A 64 -4.64 12.96 -10.21
CA ASN A 64 -3.89 14.15 -10.60
C ASN A 64 -2.54 14.19 -9.89
N GLY A 65 -2.52 13.88 -8.60
CA GLY A 65 -1.29 13.76 -7.81
C GLY A 65 -0.59 12.42 -7.99
N LYS A 66 -1.23 11.46 -8.66
CA LYS A 66 -0.71 10.10 -8.93
C LYS A 66 -0.33 9.36 -7.67
N THR A 67 -1.20 9.44 -6.65
CA THR A 67 -0.98 8.81 -5.36
C THR A 67 -2.20 8.01 -4.91
N ILE A 68 -1.90 6.95 -4.15
CA ILE A 68 -2.92 6.21 -3.40
C ILE A 68 -2.50 6.28 -1.93
N GLU A 69 -3.38 6.82 -1.09
CA GLU A 69 -3.18 6.82 0.36
C GLU A 69 -4.07 5.76 0.99
N LEU A 70 -3.48 4.91 1.85
CA LEU A 70 -4.22 3.93 2.64
C LEU A 70 -4.02 4.28 4.10
N LYS A 71 -5.14 4.53 4.81
CA LYS A 71 -5.11 5.03 6.19
C LYS A 71 -5.20 3.92 7.20
N ALA A 72 -4.42 4.05 8.27
CA ALA A 72 -4.47 3.14 9.41
C ALA A 72 -5.84 3.21 10.11
N PRO A 73 -6.28 2.11 10.78
CA PRO A 73 -5.54 0.85 10.91
C PRO A 73 -5.45 0.09 9.59
N LEU A 74 -4.29 -0.49 9.34
CA LEU A 74 -4.07 -1.27 8.13
C LEU A 74 -3.22 -2.51 8.41
N GLU A 75 -3.38 -3.51 7.55
CA GLU A 75 -2.57 -4.72 7.56
C GLU A 75 -2.03 -4.94 6.15
N ALA A 76 -0.77 -5.32 6.05
CA ALA A 76 -0.12 -5.54 4.76
C ALA A 76 0.73 -6.81 4.81
N HIS A 77 0.60 -7.64 3.78
CA HIS A 77 1.40 -8.86 3.65
C HIS A 77 1.61 -9.21 2.19
N THR A 78 2.76 -9.83 1.92
CA THR A 78 3.06 -10.34 0.57
C THR A 78 2.69 -11.81 0.46
N ASP A 79 2.54 -12.28 -0.77
CA ASP A 79 2.36 -13.71 -1.06
C ASP A 79 3.64 -14.54 -0.85
N GLN A 80 4.75 -13.88 -0.46
CA GLN A 80 6.01 -14.53 -0.09
C GLN A 80 6.20 -14.64 1.43
N GLY A 81 5.20 -14.24 2.23
CA GLY A 81 5.23 -14.38 3.67
C GLY A 81 5.81 -13.20 4.44
N ASP A 82 6.08 -12.09 3.76
CA ASP A 82 6.53 -10.86 4.42
C ASP A 82 5.31 -10.02 4.83
N SER A 83 5.45 -9.25 5.91
CA SER A 83 4.38 -8.37 6.39
C SER A 83 4.92 -6.99 6.73
N LEU A 84 4.01 -6.01 6.78
CA LEU A 84 4.34 -4.63 7.12
C LEU A 84 3.31 -4.13 8.12
N GLN A 85 3.79 -3.52 9.19
CA GLN A 85 2.95 -2.88 10.22
C GLN A 85 3.35 -1.42 10.34
N THR A 86 2.36 -0.54 10.41
CA THR A 86 2.56 0.89 10.62
C THR A 86 1.37 1.47 11.38
N ASP A 87 1.62 2.52 12.14
CA ASP A 87 0.56 3.23 12.88
C ASP A 87 -0.08 4.34 12.06
N GLY A 88 0.52 4.70 10.94
CA GLY A 88 0.08 5.79 10.09
C GLY A 88 -0.38 5.33 8.72
N SER A 89 -0.55 6.30 7.83
CA SER A 89 -0.88 6.01 6.45
C SER A 89 0.31 5.47 5.68
N VAL A 90 0.03 4.67 4.66
CA VAL A 90 1.00 4.35 3.61
C VAL A 90 0.56 5.04 2.32
N TYR A 91 1.54 5.43 1.52
CA TYR A 91 1.34 6.13 0.27
C TYR A 91 1.99 5.34 -0.86
N TYR A 92 1.25 5.12 -1.92
CA TYR A 92 1.74 4.47 -3.12
C TYR A 92 1.87 5.53 -4.23
N ASN A 93 3.06 5.63 -4.81
CA ASN A 93 3.29 6.51 -5.96
C ASN A 93 3.03 5.72 -7.24
N MET A 94 2.04 6.15 -8.02
CA MET A 94 1.64 5.44 -9.23
C MET A 94 2.71 5.46 -10.33
N ASP A 95 3.56 6.48 -10.35
CA ASP A 95 4.63 6.59 -11.36
C ASP A 95 5.85 5.74 -11.01
N THR A 96 6.34 5.87 -9.78
CA THR A 96 7.53 5.15 -9.33
C THR A 96 7.21 3.74 -8.82
N ARG A 97 5.95 3.49 -8.46
CA ARG A 97 5.47 2.25 -7.85
C ARG A 97 6.12 1.98 -6.50
N GLU A 98 6.55 3.05 -5.83
CA GLU A 98 7.12 2.99 -4.49
C GLU A 98 6.06 3.21 -3.42
N ILE A 99 6.23 2.53 -2.29
CA ILE A 99 5.40 2.67 -1.10
C ILE A 99 6.22 3.39 -0.05
N THR A 100 5.63 4.42 0.55
CA THR A 100 6.29 5.21 1.59
C THR A 100 5.39 5.32 2.82
N GLY A 101 6.00 5.59 3.96
CA GLY A 101 5.27 5.81 5.20
C GLY A 101 6.18 6.23 6.34
N GLY A 102 5.58 6.37 7.51
CA GLY A 102 6.27 6.73 8.75
C GLY A 102 6.84 5.53 9.48
N LYS A 103 6.61 5.46 10.78
CA LYS A 103 7.10 4.36 11.61
C LYS A 103 6.61 3.02 11.09
N VAL A 104 7.55 2.08 10.96
CA VAL A 104 7.28 0.81 10.30
C VAL A 104 8.01 -0.33 10.99
N VAL A 105 7.37 -1.50 10.96
CA VAL A 105 8.03 -2.79 11.21
C VAL A 105 7.71 -3.69 10.02
N ILE A 106 8.74 -4.12 9.32
CA ILE A 106 8.61 -5.11 8.25
C ILE A 106 9.13 -6.43 8.80
N THR A 107 8.28 -7.45 8.81
CA THR A 107 8.63 -8.78 9.27
C THR A 107 8.82 -9.68 8.04
N ARG A 108 10.02 -10.22 7.89
CA ARG A 108 10.34 -11.12 6.80
C ARG A 108 9.78 -12.52 7.07
N ALA A 109 9.65 -13.30 6.02
CA ALA A 109 9.24 -14.70 6.13
C ALA A 109 10.17 -15.53 7.03
N ASP A 110 11.47 -15.16 7.12
CA ASP A 110 12.46 -15.78 7.99
C ASP A 110 12.46 -15.24 9.42
N ARG A 111 11.46 -14.41 9.77
CA ARG A 111 11.28 -13.75 11.07
C ARG A 111 12.29 -12.63 11.36
N THR A 112 12.99 -12.13 10.37
CA THR A 112 13.80 -10.92 10.52
C THR A 112 12.88 -9.72 10.54
N ASP A 113 13.00 -8.86 11.56
CA ASP A 113 12.26 -7.61 11.66
C ASP A 113 13.15 -6.44 11.25
N LEU A 114 12.60 -5.60 10.39
CA LEU A 114 13.20 -4.35 9.98
C LEU A 114 12.32 -3.22 10.51
N SER A 115 12.90 -2.28 11.26
CA SER A 115 12.12 -1.18 11.80
C SER A 115 12.83 0.15 11.58
N ALA A 116 12.06 1.23 11.49
CA ALA A 116 12.58 2.58 11.31
C ALA A 116 11.49 3.62 11.58
N ASP A 117 11.90 4.90 11.62
CA ASP A 117 10.97 6.02 11.76
C ASP A 117 10.22 6.33 10.47
N SER A 118 10.82 6.00 9.32
CA SER A 118 10.19 6.14 8.01
C SER A 118 10.79 5.15 7.02
N PHE A 119 10.08 4.90 5.94
CA PHE A 119 10.52 3.90 4.96
C PHE A 119 10.08 4.24 3.55
N THR A 120 10.79 3.68 2.59
CA THR A 120 10.41 3.56 1.18
C THR A 120 10.63 2.11 0.77
N ALA A 121 9.66 1.52 0.08
CA ALA A 121 9.76 0.12 -0.33
C ALA A 121 9.07 -0.10 -1.68
N ASN A 122 9.45 -1.19 -2.36
CA ASN A 122 8.68 -1.71 -3.49
C ASN A 122 7.58 -2.66 -2.99
N ALA A 123 6.65 -3.05 -3.86
CA ALA A 123 5.54 -3.93 -3.49
C ALA A 123 6.00 -5.31 -3.03
N ALA A 124 7.15 -5.80 -3.50
CA ALA A 124 7.70 -7.07 -3.04
C ALA A 124 8.30 -7.00 -1.63
N LEU A 125 8.48 -5.79 -1.07
CA LEU A 125 9.16 -5.55 0.21
C LEU A 125 10.59 -6.10 0.22
N ASN A 126 11.24 -6.20 -0.94
CA ASN A 126 12.61 -6.70 -1.07
C ASN A 126 13.62 -5.62 -1.50
N ALA A 127 13.15 -4.41 -1.77
CA ALA A 127 13.96 -3.22 -1.96
C ALA A 127 13.43 -2.18 -0.99
N VAL A 128 14.06 -2.05 0.17
CA VAL A 128 13.57 -1.25 1.29
C VAL A 128 14.65 -0.28 1.73
N THR A 129 14.28 0.98 1.86
CA THR A 129 15.11 2.01 2.48
C THR A 129 14.49 2.41 3.81
N LEU A 130 15.24 2.28 4.88
CA LEU A 130 14.83 2.62 6.24
C LEU A 130 15.57 3.88 6.69
N THR A 131 14.84 4.84 7.26
CA THR A 131 15.40 6.12 7.67
C THR A 131 14.99 6.44 9.12
N GLY A 132 15.97 6.79 9.94
CA GLY A 132 15.75 7.17 11.33
C GLY A 132 15.59 5.97 12.25
N HIS A 133 16.54 5.80 13.20
CA HIS A 133 16.55 4.71 14.18
C HIS A 133 16.34 3.34 13.54
N ALA A 134 16.93 3.14 12.38
CA ALA A 134 16.80 1.89 11.64
C ALA A 134 17.41 0.72 12.41
N ARG A 135 16.67 -0.38 12.51
CA ARG A 135 17.08 -1.56 13.27
C ARG A 135 16.74 -2.83 12.50
N ILE A 136 17.62 -3.79 12.56
CA ILE A 136 17.38 -5.14 12.07
C ILE A 136 17.49 -6.08 13.26
N THR A 137 16.43 -6.85 13.51
CA THR A 137 16.38 -7.84 14.59
C THR A 137 16.02 -9.18 13.99
N LYS A 138 16.90 -10.16 14.14
CA LYS A 138 16.60 -11.50 13.65
C LYS A 138 15.84 -12.29 14.71
N GLY A 139 14.66 -12.81 14.35
CA GLY A 139 13.85 -13.66 15.21
C GLY A 139 14.42 -15.06 15.33
N GLU A 140 14.11 -15.72 16.43
CA GLU A 140 14.47 -17.11 16.68
C GLU A 140 13.34 -18.08 16.29
#